data_74ab942d325e154e7e37f988f3e6f23c
#
_entry.id   74ab942d325e154e7e37f988f3e6f23c
#
_cell.length_a   1.000
_cell.length_b   1.000
_cell.length_c   1.000
_cell.angle_alpha   90.00
_cell.angle_beta   90.00
_cell.angle_gamma   90.00
#
_symmetry.space_group_name_H-M   'P 1'
#
loop_
_entity.id
_entity.type
_entity.pdbx_description
1 polymer ?
#
loop_
_entity_poly.entity_id
_entity_poly.type
_entity_poly.pdbx_seq_one_letter_code
_entity_poly.pdbx_strand_id
1 'polypeptide(L)'
;MDDLFSLAPPLPSSVECDRWIEHLFSARAAINGHVVRRKARDVERIVGWPRFRFELRRRGFTAIRNGAQVVIFCNALPLHKV
;
A
#
# COMPACT_ATOMS: atom_id res chain seq x y z
N MET A 1 -14.93 -19.47 1.37
CA MET A 1 -14.79 -19.02 2.44
C MET A 1 -15.34 -17.70 2.79
N ASP A 2 -15.18 -17.32 3.89
CA ASP A 2 -15.89 -16.27 4.43
C ASP A 2 -15.36 -14.94 4.17
N ASP A 3 -16.26 -14.00 4.07
CA ASP A 3 -15.89 -12.61 3.92
C ASP A 3 -15.10 -12.10 5.10
N LEU A 4 -15.26 -12.73 6.25
CA LEU A 4 -14.50 -12.35 7.41
C LEU A 4 -13.01 -12.46 7.18
N PHE A 5 -12.58 -13.53 6.49
CA PHE A 5 -11.16 -13.70 6.21
C PHE A 5 -10.67 -12.70 5.19
N SER A 6 -11.50 -12.33 4.24
CA SER A 6 -11.05 -11.37 3.24
C SER A 6 -10.98 -9.96 3.81
N LEU A 7 -11.64 -9.69 4.93
CA LEU A 7 -11.59 -8.37 5.57
C LEU A 7 -10.45 -8.26 6.58
N ALA A 8 -9.85 -9.37 6.98
CA ALA A 8 -8.77 -9.34 7.96
C ALA A 8 -7.43 -9.13 7.28
N PRO A 9 -6.47 -8.48 7.95
CA PRO A 9 -5.10 -8.42 7.42
C PRO A 9 -4.56 -9.83 7.27
N PRO A 10 -3.77 -10.10 6.22
CA PRO A 10 -3.27 -11.46 5.97
C PRO A 10 -2.27 -11.96 7.01
N LEU A 11 -1.62 -11.07 7.75
CA LEU A 11 -0.63 -11.46 8.75
C LEU A 11 -0.78 -10.61 9.99
N PRO A 12 -0.35 -11.12 11.16
CA PRO A 12 -0.30 -10.27 12.35
C PRO A 12 0.60 -9.09 12.11
N SER A 13 0.16 -7.93 12.57
CA SER A 13 0.90 -6.70 12.37
C SER A 13 1.90 -6.48 13.48
N SER A 14 3.06 -5.93 13.12
CA SER A 14 4.00 -5.43 14.10
C SER A 14 3.78 -3.94 14.26
N VAL A 15 4.29 -3.38 15.35
CA VAL A 15 4.24 -1.94 15.56
C VAL A 15 4.96 -1.20 14.44
N GLU A 16 6.09 -1.73 14.01
CA GLU A 16 6.85 -1.12 12.94
C GLU A 16 6.07 -1.11 11.63
N CYS A 17 5.42 -2.22 11.33
CA CYS A 17 4.60 -2.33 10.13
C CYS A 17 3.46 -1.32 10.16
N ASP A 18 2.75 -1.28 11.28
CA ASP A 18 1.59 -0.38 11.41
C ASP A 18 2.00 1.08 11.30
N ARG A 19 3.12 1.45 11.91
CA ARG A 19 3.63 2.81 11.82
C ARG A 19 4.03 3.18 10.40
N TRP A 20 4.64 2.24 9.71
CA TRP A 20 5.07 2.48 8.35
C TRP A 20 3.86 2.72 7.44
N ILE A 21 2.82 1.90 7.61
CA ILE A 21 1.58 2.03 6.84
C ILE A 21 0.92 3.38 7.14
N GLU A 22 0.82 3.72 8.42
CA GLU A 22 0.20 4.97 8.82
C GLU A 22 0.97 6.16 8.29
N HIS A 23 2.29 6.12 8.39
CA HIS A 23 3.13 7.20 7.90
C HIS A 23 2.97 7.40 6.41
N LEU A 24 2.92 6.31 5.66
CA LEU A 24 2.76 6.36 4.21
C LEU A 24 1.45 7.03 3.83
N PHE A 25 0.34 6.56 4.40
CA PHE A 25 -0.97 7.02 3.96
C PHE A 25 -1.44 8.29 4.64
N SER A 26 -0.70 8.78 5.64
CA SER A 26 -0.96 10.10 6.22
C SER A 26 -0.10 11.19 5.60
N ALA A 27 0.80 10.85 4.69
CA ALA A 27 1.59 11.84 3.98
C ALA A 27 0.66 12.76 3.19
N ARG A 28 1.04 14.03 3.09
CA ARG A 28 0.20 15.01 2.42
C ARG A 28 -0.15 14.60 1.00
N ALA A 29 0.83 14.07 0.27
CA ALA A 29 0.59 13.64 -1.10
C ALA A 29 -0.46 12.53 -1.15
N ALA A 30 -0.45 11.61 -0.19
CA ALA A 30 -1.42 10.53 -0.15
C ALA A 30 -2.82 11.08 0.15
N ILE A 31 -2.91 11.96 1.12
CA ILE A 31 -4.19 12.56 1.49
C ILE A 31 -4.79 13.33 0.33
N ASN A 32 -3.94 13.99 -0.46
CA ASN A 32 -4.40 14.79 -1.60
C ASN A 32 -4.60 13.96 -2.88
N GLY A 33 -4.48 12.65 -2.80
CA GLY A 33 -4.73 11.80 -3.96
C GLY A 33 -3.61 11.78 -4.97
N HIS A 34 -2.41 12.12 -4.55
CA HIS A 34 -1.26 12.19 -5.45
C HIS A 34 -0.45 10.90 -5.40
N VAL A 35 0.74 10.95 -5.97
CA VAL A 35 1.62 9.80 -6.07
C VAL A 35 2.65 9.82 -4.96
N VAL A 36 2.89 8.66 -4.36
CA VAL A 36 3.89 8.48 -3.33
C VAL A 36 4.83 7.38 -3.78
N ARG A 37 6.12 7.52 -3.50
CA ARG A 37 7.11 6.51 -3.85
C ARG A 37 7.78 5.95 -2.60
N ARG A 38 8.08 4.65 -2.64
CA ARG A 38 8.81 4.00 -1.54
C ARG A 38 9.73 2.94 -2.14
N LYS A 39 10.77 2.59 -1.39
CA LYS A 39 11.68 1.55 -1.85
C LYS A 39 10.99 0.20 -1.75
N ALA A 40 11.11 -0.59 -2.80
CA ALA A 40 10.49 -1.91 -2.83
C ALA A 40 11.00 -2.79 -1.69
N ARG A 41 12.29 -2.70 -1.37
CA ARG A 41 12.86 -3.51 -0.29
C ARG A 41 12.30 -3.13 1.08
N ASP A 42 11.91 -1.86 1.28
CA ASP A 42 11.32 -1.45 2.55
C ASP A 42 9.91 -2.02 2.67
N VAL A 43 9.14 -2.00 1.58
CA VAL A 43 7.83 -2.64 1.58
C VAL A 43 7.98 -4.12 1.93
N GLU A 44 8.89 -4.79 1.27
CA GLU A 44 9.06 -6.22 1.46
C GLU A 44 9.53 -6.55 2.86
N ARG A 45 10.49 -5.78 3.40
CA ARG A 45 11.09 -6.07 4.68
C ARG A 45 10.19 -5.66 5.86
N ILE A 46 9.56 -4.51 5.77
CA ILE A 46 8.81 -3.94 6.89
C ILE A 46 7.36 -4.40 6.90
N VAL A 47 6.75 -4.45 5.74
CA VAL A 47 5.31 -4.69 5.62
C VAL A 47 5.00 -6.09 5.11
N GLY A 48 5.70 -6.51 4.06
CA GLY A 48 5.36 -7.70 3.30
C GLY A 48 4.31 -7.40 2.25
N TRP A 49 4.44 -8.05 1.09
CA TRP A 49 3.56 -7.77 -0.03
C TRP A 49 2.09 -8.08 0.26
N PRO A 50 1.74 -9.16 0.98
CA PRO A 50 0.32 -9.43 1.24
C PRO A 50 -0.36 -8.33 2.03
N ARG A 51 0.27 -7.83 3.11
CA ARG A 51 -0.30 -6.76 3.90
C ARG A 51 -0.36 -5.46 3.08
N PHE A 52 0.68 -5.19 2.29
CA PHE A 52 0.72 -4.00 1.47
C PHE A 52 -0.44 -4.00 0.45
N ARG A 53 -0.64 -5.11 -0.23
CA ARG A 53 -1.73 -5.23 -1.19
C ARG A 53 -3.10 -5.10 -0.53
N PHE A 54 -3.24 -5.66 0.67
CA PHE A 54 -4.48 -5.52 1.44
C PHE A 54 -4.77 -4.06 1.72
N GLU A 55 -3.77 -3.29 2.15
CA GLU A 55 -3.97 -1.88 2.48
C GLU A 55 -4.30 -1.05 1.24
N LEU A 56 -3.72 -1.37 0.11
CA LEU A 56 -4.06 -0.70 -1.15
C LEU A 56 -5.50 -0.98 -1.55
N ARG A 57 -5.88 -2.25 -1.53
CA ARG A 57 -7.24 -2.63 -1.93
C ARG A 57 -8.29 -2.02 -1.02
N ARG A 58 -8.01 -1.98 0.26
CA ARG A 58 -8.93 -1.41 1.22
C ARG A 58 -9.21 0.07 0.94
N ARG A 59 -8.23 0.77 0.41
CA ARG A 59 -8.35 2.19 0.10
C ARG A 59 -8.74 2.47 -1.34
N GLY A 60 -8.74 1.45 -2.19
CA GLY A 60 -9.00 1.63 -3.61
C GLY A 60 -7.82 2.25 -4.35
N PHE A 61 -6.61 2.08 -3.83
CA PHE A 61 -5.41 2.63 -4.44
C PHE A 61 -4.72 1.58 -5.28
N THR A 62 -3.86 2.04 -6.20
CA THR A 62 -3.09 1.18 -7.07
C THR A 62 -1.60 1.47 -6.89
N ALA A 63 -0.78 0.44 -6.99
CA ALA A 63 0.66 0.63 -6.97
C ALA A 63 1.29 -0.19 -8.07
N ILE A 64 2.39 0.32 -8.60
CA ILE A 64 3.19 -0.40 -9.59
C ILE A 64 4.63 -0.41 -9.12
N ARG A 65 5.34 -1.42 -9.55
CA ARG A 65 6.76 -1.52 -9.25
C ARG A 65 7.57 -1.06 -10.46
N ASN A 66 8.55 -0.24 -10.20
CA ASN A 66 9.46 0.22 -11.23
C ASN A 66 10.87 0.03 -10.68
N GLY A 67 11.52 -1.08 -11.08
CA GLY A 67 12.84 -1.40 -10.58
C GLY A 67 12.82 -1.56 -9.07
N ALA A 68 13.64 -0.78 -8.38
CA ALA A 68 13.80 -0.89 -6.94
C ALA A 68 12.80 -0.05 -6.16
N GLN A 69 11.84 0.59 -6.84
CA GLN A 69 10.86 1.42 -6.15
C GLN A 69 9.43 1.00 -6.47
N VAL A 70 8.55 1.34 -5.55
CA VAL A 70 7.12 1.15 -5.70
C VAL A 70 6.49 2.54 -5.83
N VAL A 71 5.65 2.71 -6.84
CA VAL A 71 4.96 3.96 -7.09
C VAL A 71 3.49 3.73 -6.75
N ILE A 72 2.99 4.51 -5.80
CA ILE A 72 1.65 4.32 -5.25
C ILE A 72 0.76 5.47 -5.69
N PHE A 73 -0.31 5.13 -6.37
CA PHE A 73 -1.29 6.12 -6.84
C PHE A 73 -2.41 6.15 -5.81
N CYS A 74 -2.44 7.22 -5.01
CA CYS A 74 -3.35 7.31 -3.86
C CYS A 74 -4.71 7.86 -4.29
N ASN A 75 -5.26 7.28 -5.34
CA ASN A 75 -6.58 7.63 -5.84
C ASN A 75 -7.15 6.41 -6.55
N ALA A 76 -8.43 6.48 -6.89
CA ALA A 76 -9.13 5.36 -7.53
C ALA A 76 -9.25 5.54 -9.04
N LEU A 77 -8.48 6.45 -9.62
CA LEU A 77 -8.54 6.66 -11.07
C LEU A 77 -7.85 5.52 -11.79
N PRO A 78 -8.37 5.10 -12.94
CA PRO A 78 -7.73 4.02 -13.68
C PRO A 78 -6.39 4.48 -14.26
N LEU A 79 -5.48 3.53 -14.39
CA LEU A 79 -4.17 3.81 -14.97
C LEU A 79 -4.21 3.47 -16.44
N HIS A 80 -3.69 4.38 -17.26
CA HIS A 80 -3.63 4.18 -18.69
C HIS A 80 -2.21 4.33 -19.16
N LYS A 81 -1.80 3.42 -20.05
CA LYS A 81 -0.51 3.53 -20.68
C LYS A 81 -0.62 4.57 -21.78
N VAL A 82 0.26 5.52 -21.75
CA VAL A 82 0.25 6.59 -22.76
C VAL A 82 0.95 6.19 -24.04
#